data_423492434cbddca96950e7eefe22bd14
#
_entry.id   423492434cbddca96950e7eefe22bd14
#
_cell.length_a   1.000
_cell.length_b   1.000
_cell.length_c   1.000
_cell.angle_alpha   90.00
_cell.angle_beta   90.00
_cell.angle_gamma   90.00
#
_symmetry.space_group_name_H-M   'P 1'
#
loop_
_entity.id
_entity.type
_entity.pdbx_description
1 polymer ?
#
loop_
_entity_poly.entity_id
_entity_poly.type
_entity_poly.pdbx_seq_one_letter_code
_entity_poly.pdbx_strand_id
1 'polypeptide(L)'
;IQLLPVNDTTSTHTKADSYPYAAISAFALHPLYISLEAVAGTTHKKLISKIIAHKKELNQAEGVCYEEVMKYKLEALKLLFDVQHKDLFEQADYINFYQQNKSWLQPYAVFSYLRDTYKTADVSQWEDFQFFSQSIIEKLSSPQSKSYPKIAFYYFIQYHLHLQLKQAHEYANKKGIVLKGDIAIGVNKHGVDTWMDPTLYHLDMQAGAPPDDFAIKGQNWGF
;
A
#
# COMPACT_ATOMS: atom_id res chain seq x y z
N ILE A 1 22.48 -2.41 5.03
CA ILE A 1 21.79 -1.78 3.89
C ILE A 1 20.73 -0.86 4.45
N GLN A 2 20.74 0.42 4.06
CA GLN A 2 19.67 1.37 4.39
C GLN A 2 18.63 1.36 3.30
N LEU A 3 17.34 1.30 3.70
CA LEU A 3 16.18 1.36 2.82
C LEU A 3 15.48 2.71 3.01
N LEU A 4 14.94 3.25 1.94
CA LEU A 4 13.93 4.31 2.02
C LEU A 4 12.61 3.74 2.59
N PRO A 5 11.66 4.59 3.00
CA PRO A 5 10.36 4.10 3.43
C PRO A 5 9.72 3.20 2.37
N VAL A 6 9.20 2.05 2.79
CA VAL A 6 8.55 1.06 1.91
C VAL A 6 7.02 1.08 2.04
N ASN A 7 6.52 2.09 2.73
CA ASN A 7 5.10 2.29 2.99
C ASN A 7 4.32 2.63 1.72
N ASP A 8 3.02 2.34 1.75
CA ASP A 8 2.14 2.69 0.64
C ASP A 8 1.94 4.20 0.54
N THR A 9 2.18 4.72 -0.66
CA THR A 9 2.04 6.14 -1.02
C THR A 9 0.95 6.36 -2.07
N THR A 10 0.17 5.31 -2.38
CA THR A 10 -0.81 5.33 -3.47
C THR A 10 -1.99 6.26 -3.13
N SER A 11 -1.99 7.46 -3.67
CA SER A 11 -3.05 8.46 -3.50
C SER A 11 -3.71 8.85 -4.80
N THR A 12 -2.95 8.93 -5.90
CA THR A 12 -3.40 9.42 -7.21
C THR A 12 -3.35 8.36 -8.33
N HIS A 13 -2.70 7.22 -8.08
CA HIS A 13 -2.34 6.20 -9.09
C HIS A 13 -1.45 6.74 -10.22
N THR A 14 -0.71 7.81 -9.99
CA THR A 14 0.23 8.41 -10.93
C THR A 14 1.67 8.34 -10.41
N LYS A 15 2.63 8.74 -11.25
CA LYS A 15 4.04 8.83 -10.86
C LYS A 15 4.28 9.72 -9.62
N ALA A 16 3.37 10.64 -9.28
CA ALA A 16 3.46 11.42 -8.05
C ALA A 16 3.51 10.54 -6.80
N ASP A 17 2.86 9.36 -6.84
CA ASP A 17 2.88 8.38 -5.75
C ASP A 17 4.23 7.66 -5.59
N SER A 18 5.22 7.90 -6.45
CA SER A 18 6.55 7.30 -6.32
C SER A 18 7.43 7.94 -5.24
N TYR A 19 6.98 9.04 -4.61
CA TYR A 19 7.71 9.71 -3.55
C TYR A 19 7.56 8.97 -2.21
N PRO A 20 8.62 8.33 -1.67
CA PRO A 20 8.49 7.37 -0.58
C PRO A 20 8.11 8.00 0.77
N TYR A 21 8.27 9.32 0.92
CA TYR A 21 7.95 10.02 2.16
C TYR A 21 6.49 10.51 2.22
N ALA A 22 5.72 10.42 1.12
CA ALA A 22 4.30 10.78 1.10
C ALA A 22 3.40 9.58 1.46
N ALA A 23 3.75 8.83 2.50
CA ALA A 23 3.02 7.64 2.90
C ALA A 23 1.57 7.96 3.30
N ILE A 24 0.62 7.20 2.74
CA ILE A 24 -0.79 7.26 3.12
C ILE A 24 -1.10 6.42 4.38
N SER A 25 -0.17 5.57 4.79
CA SER A 25 -0.27 4.73 5.98
C SER A 25 1.10 4.48 6.59
N ALA A 26 1.19 4.59 7.91
CA ALA A 26 2.40 4.24 8.66
C ALA A 26 2.69 2.72 8.67
N PHE A 27 1.71 1.88 8.32
CA PHE A 27 1.81 0.43 8.44
C PHE A 27 1.74 -0.31 7.10
N ALA A 28 0.91 0.15 6.17
CA ALA A 28 0.69 -0.55 4.91
C ALA A 28 1.91 -0.45 4.00
N LEU A 29 2.24 -1.56 3.34
CA LEU A 29 3.36 -1.66 2.41
C LEU A 29 2.90 -1.35 0.98
N HIS A 30 3.78 -0.71 0.21
CA HIS A 30 3.47 -0.29 -1.16
C HIS A 30 3.37 -1.50 -2.12
N PRO A 31 2.27 -1.65 -2.86
CA PRO A 31 2.07 -2.75 -3.80
C PRO A 31 3.14 -2.86 -4.91
N LEU A 32 3.85 -1.77 -5.19
CA LEU A 32 4.97 -1.75 -6.15
C LEU A 32 6.03 -2.80 -5.83
N TYR A 33 6.28 -3.11 -4.56
CA TYR A 33 7.36 -4.01 -4.13
C TYR A 33 6.99 -5.49 -4.21
N ILE A 34 5.72 -5.84 -4.46
CA ILE A 34 5.28 -7.23 -4.47
C ILE A 34 5.89 -8.03 -5.63
N SER A 35 6.40 -9.22 -5.35
CA SER A 35 6.78 -10.20 -6.37
C SER A 35 5.56 -11.02 -6.77
N LEU A 36 5.10 -10.84 -7.99
CA LEU A 36 3.97 -11.59 -8.54
C LEU A 36 4.26 -13.08 -8.65
N GLU A 37 5.51 -13.42 -9.01
CA GLU A 37 5.96 -14.79 -9.13
C GLU A 37 5.90 -15.53 -7.79
N ALA A 38 6.24 -14.85 -6.69
CA ALA A 38 6.14 -15.40 -5.34
C ALA A 38 4.68 -15.60 -4.91
N VAL A 39 3.78 -14.66 -5.27
CA VAL A 39 2.34 -14.81 -4.99
C VAL A 39 1.73 -15.96 -5.80
N ALA A 40 2.07 -16.07 -7.09
CA ALA A 40 1.53 -17.09 -7.97
C ALA A 40 2.02 -18.50 -7.60
N GLY A 41 3.24 -18.62 -7.05
CA GLY A 41 3.89 -19.89 -6.83
C GLY A 41 4.02 -20.71 -8.13
N THR A 42 4.18 -22.02 -7.99
CA THR A 42 4.23 -22.93 -9.14
C THR A 42 2.84 -23.18 -9.75
N THR A 43 1.80 -23.16 -8.91
CA THR A 43 0.43 -23.56 -9.27
C THR A 43 -0.21 -22.55 -10.22
N HIS A 44 -0.06 -21.26 -9.98
CA HIS A 44 -0.77 -20.20 -10.71
C HIS A 44 0.13 -19.41 -11.68
N LYS A 45 1.39 -19.84 -11.88
CA LYS A 45 2.33 -19.16 -12.77
C LYS A 45 1.80 -18.99 -14.20
N LYS A 46 1.07 -19.98 -14.72
CA LYS A 46 0.48 -19.91 -16.06
C LYS A 46 -0.61 -18.83 -16.16
N LEU A 47 -1.37 -18.62 -15.10
CA LEU A 47 -2.47 -17.63 -15.05
C LEU A 47 -1.98 -16.22 -15.36
N ILE A 48 -0.82 -15.83 -14.79
CA ILE A 48 -0.25 -14.49 -14.93
C ILE A 48 0.84 -14.40 -16.01
N SER A 49 1.12 -15.47 -16.75
CA SER A 49 2.26 -15.55 -17.68
C SER A 49 2.26 -14.47 -18.76
N LYS A 50 1.10 -14.12 -19.31
CA LYS A 50 0.95 -13.05 -20.32
C LYS A 50 1.22 -11.67 -19.73
N ILE A 51 0.78 -11.43 -18.50
CA ILE A 51 0.99 -10.16 -17.79
C ILE A 51 2.47 -9.99 -17.44
N ILE A 52 3.11 -11.07 -16.92
CA ILE A 52 4.55 -11.05 -16.60
C ILE A 52 5.42 -10.89 -17.85
N ALA A 53 4.99 -11.33 -19.02
CA ALA A 53 5.74 -11.15 -20.26
C ALA A 53 5.99 -9.66 -20.54
N HIS A 54 5.05 -8.78 -20.23
CA HIS A 54 5.18 -7.32 -20.37
C HIS A 54 6.28 -6.71 -19.49
N LYS A 55 6.64 -7.37 -18.39
CA LYS A 55 7.76 -6.97 -17.51
C LYS A 55 9.10 -6.84 -18.28
N LYS A 56 9.31 -7.66 -19.31
CA LYS A 56 10.55 -7.60 -20.10
C LYS A 56 10.68 -6.29 -20.87
N GLU A 57 9.58 -5.78 -21.39
CA GLU A 57 9.54 -4.51 -22.12
C GLU A 57 9.77 -3.33 -21.16
N LEU A 58 9.07 -3.35 -20.01
CA LEU A 58 9.22 -2.32 -18.99
C LEU A 58 10.63 -2.25 -18.39
N ASN A 59 11.32 -3.40 -18.29
CA ASN A 59 12.70 -3.45 -17.79
C ASN A 59 13.76 -2.95 -18.81
N GLN A 60 13.37 -2.64 -20.04
CA GLN A 60 14.25 -2.01 -21.03
C GLN A 60 14.24 -0.48 -20.96
N ALA A 61 13.29 0.10 -20.24
CA ALA A 61 13.22 1.54 -20.05
C ALA A 61 14.36 2.03 -19.13
N GLU A 62 14.87 3.25 -19.36
CA GLU A 62 15.91 3.87 -18.53
C GLU A 62 15.45 4.14 -17.10
N GLY A 63 14.15 4.24 -16.85
CA GLY A 63 13.55 4.49 -15.54
C GLY A 63 12.30 3.65 -15.32
N VAL A 64 11.76 3.69 -14.09
CA VAL A 64 10.53 2.98 -13.76
C VAL A 64 9.32 3.67 -14.37
N CYS A 65 8.60 2.97 -15.26
CA CYS A 65 7.30 3.37 -15.78
C CYS A 65 6.23 3.08 -14.72
N TYR A 66 6.10 3.96 -13.73
CA TYR A 66 5.36 3.73 -12.50
C TYR A 66 3.92 3.28 -12.74
N GLU A 67 3.16 4.04 -13.53
CA GLU A 67 1.75 3.77 -13.81
C GLU A 67 1.55 2.40 -14.48
N GLU A 68 2.40 2.08 -15.46
CA GLU A 68 2.31 0.81 -16.18
C GLU A 68 2.69 -0.36 -15.28
N VAL A 69 3.73 -0.19 -14.45
CA VAL A 69 4.14 -1.22 -13.47
C VAL A 69 3.04 -1.47 -12.46
N MET A 70 2.44 -0.41 -11.90
CA MET A 70 1.34 -0.55 -10.96
C MET A 70 0.11 -1.21 -11.60
N LYS A 71 -0.25 -0.78 -12.81
CA LYS A 71 -1.37 -1.35 -13.56
C LYS A 71 -1.20 -2.86 -13.76
N TYR A 72 -0.09 -3.30 -14.36
CA TYR A 72 0.07 -4.73 -14.63
C TYR A 72 0.17 -5.56 -13.34
N LYS A 73 0.75 -5.01 -12.26
CA LYS A 73 0.81 -5.70 -10.97
C LYS A 73 -0.57 -5.88 -10.36
N LEU A 74 -1.38 -4.82 -10.32
CA LEU A 74 -2.73 -4.89 -9.77
C LEU A 74 -3.64 -5.82 -10.59
N GLU A 75 -3.52 -5.83 -11.93
CA GLU A 75 -4.24 -6.77 -12.80
C GLU A 75 -3.87 -8.24 -12.49
N ALA A 76 -2.58 -8.54 -12.38
CA ALA A 76 -2.12 -9.88 -12.02
C ALA A 76 -2.56 -10.29 -10.60
N LEU A 77 -2.44 -9.38 -9.64
CA LEU A 77 -2.88 -9.61 -8.26
C LEU A 77 -4.38 -9.88 -8.18
N LYS A 78 -5.18 -9.19 -8.99
CA LYS A 78 -6.62 -9.43 -9.05
C LYS A 78 -6.96 -10.84 -9.53
N LEU A 79 -6.29 -11.32 -10.60
CA LEU A 79 -6.45 -12.68 -11.07
C LEU A 79 -6.04 -13.72 -10.01
N LEU A 80 -4.93 -13.47 -9.32
CA LEU A 80 -4.45 -14.35 -8.26
C LEU A 80 -5.40 -14.35 -7.05
N PHE A 81 -5.89 -13.19 -6.66
CA PHE A 81 -6.89 -13.05 -5.61
C PHE A 81 -8.14 -13.87 -5.91
N ASP A 82 -8.68 -13.76 -7.12
CA ASP A 82 -9.91 -14.43 -7.51
C ASP A 82 -9.82 -15.96 -7.36
N VAL A 83 -8.63 -16.55 -7.52
CA VAL A 83 -8.41 -18.01 -7.42
C VAL A 83 -7.82 -18.48 -6.09
N GLN A 84 -7.22 -17.60 -5.28
CA GLN A 84 -6.48 -18.01 -4.08
C GLN A 84 -7.15 -17.58 -2.77
N HIS A 85 -7.93 -16.49 -2.77
CA HIS A 85 -8.33 -15.82 -1.53
C HIS A 85 -9.15 -16.72 -0.58
N LYS A 86 -10.00 -17.60 -1.11
CA LYS A 86 -10.85 -18.46 -0.28
C LYS A 86 -10.00 -19.40 0.58
N ASP A 87 -9.12 -20.16 -0.07
CA ASP A 87 -8.26 -21.11 0.61
C ASP A 87 -7.23 -20.40 1.50
N LEU A 88 -6.70 -19.25 1.03
CA LEU A 88 -5.74 -18.46 1.79
C LEU A 88 -6.32 -17.92 3.09
N PHE A 89 -7.54 -17.41 3.04
CA PHE A 89 -8.18 -16.78 4.21
C PHE A 89 -8.59 -17.77 5.29
N GLU A 90 -8.59 -19.06 4.99
CA GLU A 90 -8.79 -20.16 5.96
C GLU A 90 -7.49 -20.65 6.60
N GLN A 91 -6.32 -20.22 6.08
CA GLN A 91 -5.03 -20.64 6.62
C GLN A 91 -4.72 -19.98 7.97
N ALA A 92 -4.18 -20.75 8.90
CA ALA A 92 -3.85 -20.26 10.25
C ALA A 92 -2.90 -19.05 10.24
N ASP A 93 -1.92 -19.05 9.34
CA ASP A 93 -0.95 -17.95 9.22
C ASP A 93 -1.60 -16.64 8.76
N TYR A 94 -2.55 -16.72 7.80
CA TYR A 94 -3.31 -15.56 7.39
C TYR A 94 -4.23 -15.07 8.52
N ILE A 95 -4.94 -15.97 9.19
CA ILE A 95 -5.84 -15.63 10.30
C ILE A 95 -5.05 -14.91 11.41
N ASN A 96 -3.88 -15.45 11.77
CA ASN A 96 -3.01 -14.82 12.75
C ASN A 96 -2.53 -13.42 12.31
N PHE A 97 -2.05 -13.29 11.08
CA PHE A 97 -1.68 -11.99 10.50
C PHE A 97 -2.84 -10.99 10.57
N TYR A 98 -4.03 -11.40 10.12
CA TYR A 98 -5.20 -10.54 10.12
C TYR A 98 -5.58 -10.08 11.53
N GLN A 99 -5.62 -10.98 12.50
CA GLN A 99 -5.96 -10.65 13.88
C GLN A 99 -4.97 -9.69 14.52
N GLN A 100 -3.68 -9.89 14.30
CA GLN A 100 -2.64 -9.02 14.85
C GLN A 100 -2.63 -7.62 14.22
N ASN A 101 -3.10 -7.48 12.97
CA ASN A 101 -3.01 -6.26 12.20
C ASN A 101 -4.37 -5.58 11.96
N LYS A 102 -5.46 -6.15 12.45
CA LYS A 102 -6.83 -5.72 12.17
C LYS A 102 -7.06 -4.23 12.42
N SER A 103 -6.44 -3.67 13.45
CA SER A 103 -6.63 -2.28 13.89
C SER A 103 -6.25 -1.25 12.83
N TRP A 104 -5.22 -1.52 12.04
CA TRP A 104 -4.79 -0.65 10.94
C TRP A 104 -5.20 -1.20 9.56
N LEU A 105 -5.24 -2.52 9.40
CA LEU A 105 -5.46 -3.18 8.12
C LEU A 105 -6.89 -2.98 7.59
N GLN A 106 -7.89 -3.03 8.47
CA GLN A 106 -9.27 -2.78 8.07
C GLN A 106 -9.50 -1.33 7.63
N PRO A 107 -9.13 -0.29 8.42
CA PRO A 107 -9.23 1.09 7.97
C PRO A 107 -8.47 1.36 6.67
N TYR A 108 -7.24 0.84 6.53
CA TYR A 108 -6.45 0.99 5.31
C TYR A 108 -7.15 0.39 4.08
N ALA A 109 -7.69 -0.81 4.21
CA ALA A 109 -8.36 -1.48 3.09
C ALA A 109 -9.67 -0.79 2.70
N VAL A 110 -10.43 -0.30 3.69
CA VAL A 110 -11.64 0.50 3.43
C VAL A 110 -11.28 1.84 2.81
N PHE A 111 -10.27 2.54 3.31
CA PHE A 111 -9.75 3.77 2.71
C PHE A 111 -9.37 3.55 1.24
N SER A 112 -8.59 2.53 0.96
CA SER A 112 -8.15 2.19 -0.40
C SER A 112 -9.33 1.86 -1.33
N TYR A 113 -10.32 1.13 -0.82
CA TYR A 113 -11.56 0.86 -1.54
C TYR A 113 -12.35 2.14 -1.86
N LEU A 114 -12.49 3.05 -0.91
CA LEU A 114 -13.20 4.33 -1.09
C LEU A 114 -12.43 5.25 -2.05
N ARG A 115 -11.12 5.40 -1.88
CA ARG A 115 -10.25 6.12 -2.80
C ARG A 115 -10.46 5.67 -4.25
N ASP A 116 -10.46 4.35 -4.49
CA ASP A 116 -10.63 3.79 -5.83
C ASP A 116 -12.06 3.96 -6.36
N THR A 117 -13.05 3.96 -5.47
CA THR A 117 -14.46 4.15 -5.83
C THR A 117 -14.73 5.60 -6.21
N TYR A 118 -14.24 6.56 -5.42
CA TYR A 118 -14.39 7.99 -5.66
C TYR A 118 -13.30 8.56 -6.59
N LYS A 119 -12.28 7.76 -6.93
CA LYS A 119 -11.11 8.14 -7.76
C LYS A 119 -10.34 9.32 -7.20
N THR A 120 -10.33 9.48 -5.91
CA THR A 120 -9.59 10.51 -5.16
C THR A 120 -9.31 10.05 -3.75
N ALA A 121 -8.15 10.41 -3.21
CA ALA A 121 -7.81 10.23 -1.81
C ALA A 121 -8.30 11.39 -0.91
N ASP A 122 -8.82 12.45 -1.51
CA ASP A 122 -9.39 13.57 -0.78
C ASP A 122 -10.73 13.16 -0.16
N VAL A 123 -10.69 12.84 1.13
CA VAL A 123 -11.84 12.35 1.89
C VAL A 123 -13.01 13.35 1.93
N SER A 124 -12.75 14.66 1.73
CA SER A 124 -13.81 15.67 1.67
C SER A 124 -14.77 15.46 0.49
N GLN A 125 -14.37 14.67 -0.50
CA GLN A 125 -15.16 14.33 -1.68
C GLN A 125 -15.89 12.99 -1.55
N TRP A 126 -15.84 12.31 -0.38
CA TRP A 126 -16.39 10.97 -0.20
C TRP A 126 -17.82 10.95 0.37
N GLU A 127 -18.58 12.01 0.21
CA GLU A 127 -19.99 12.09 0.65
C GLU A 127 -20.17 11.63 2.11
N ASP A 128 -20.87 10.51 2.33
CA ASP A 128 -21.15 9.97 3.66
C ASP A 128 -19.89 9.39 4.38
N PHE A 129 -18.75 9.28 3.68
CA PHE A 129 -17.52 8.68 4.22
C PHE A 129 -16.42 9.69 4.54
N GLN A 130 -16.72 11.00 4.52
CA GLN A 130 -15.76 12.06 4.82
C GLN A 130 -15.15 11.90 6.22
N PHE A 131 -15.97 11.53 7.18
CA PHE A 131 -15.56 11.35 8.56
C PHE A 131 -15.38 9.88 8.89
N PHE A 132 -14.25 9.56 9.50
CA PHE A 132 -13.98 8.19 9.97
C PHE A 132 -15.02 7.75 10.99
N SER A 133 -15.47 6.53 10.87
CA SER A 133 -16.34 5.87 11.83
C SER A 133 -16.07 4.39 11.89
N GLN A 134 -15.80 3.87 13.07
CA GLN A 134 -15.57 2.44 13.28
C GLN A 134 -16.78 1.60 12.80
N SER A 135 -17.99 2.09 12.98
CA SER A 135 -19.19 1.39 12.50
C SER A 135 -19.28 1.30 10.97
N ILE A 136 -18.77 2.31 10.26
CA ILE A 136 -18.65 2.29 8.78
C ILE A 136 -17.60 1.25 8.37
N ILE A 137 -16.45 1.22 9.03
CA ILE A 137 -15.40 0.23 8.76
C ILE A 137 -15.97 -1.18 8.91
N GLU A 138 -16.61 -1.47 10.02
CA GLU A 138 -17.21 -2.78 10.31
C GLU A 138 -18.30 -3.17 9.30
N LYS A 139 -19.17 -2.23 8.94
CA LYS A 139 -20.22 -2.43 7.95
C LYS A 139 -19.67 -2.74 6.56
N LEU A 140 -18.70 -1.96 6.07
CA LEU A 140 -18.13 -2.12 4.73
C LEU A 140 -17.24 -3.36 4.64
N SER A 141 -16.47 -3.67 5.69
CA SER A 141 -15.56 -4.82 5.74
C SER A 141 -16.22 -6.12 6.23
N SER A 142 -17.52 -6.11 6.48
CA SER A 142 -18.27 -7.33 6.79
C SER A 142 -18.27 -8.29 5.58
N PRO A 143 -18.05 -9.62 5.80
CA PRO A 143 -18.13 -10.61 4.72
C PRO A 143 -19.46 -10.63 3.94
N GLN A 144 -20.55 -10.13 4.55
CA GLN A 144 -21.87 -10.01 3.93
C GLN A 144 -22.01 -8.73 3.10
N SER A 145 -21.08 -7.80 3.20
CA SER A 145 -21.11 -6.55 2.44
C SER A 145 -20.77 -6.78 0.96
N LYS A 146 -21.46 -6.07 0.07
CA LYS A 146 -21.13 -6.05 -1.37
C LYS A 146 -19.74 -5.47 -1.65
N SER A 147 -19.20 -4.63 -0.76
CA SER A 147 -17.86 -4.04 -0.85
C SER A 147 -16.76 -5.01 -0.40
N TYR A 148 -17.11 -6.04 0.38
CA TYR A 148 -16.14 -6.95 0.98
C TYR A 148 -15.11 -7.54 0.00
N PRO A 149 -15.46 -8.06 -1.18
CA PRO A 149 -14.46 -8.62 -2.10
C PRO A 149 -13.41 -7.60 -2.55
N LYS A 150 -13.81 -6.33 -2.70
CA LYS A 150 -12.89 -5.25 -3.09
C LYS A 150 -11.98 -4.83 -1.93
N ILE A 151 -12.50 -4.84 -0.70
CA ILE A 151 -11.75 -4.56 0.53
C ILE A 151 -10.80 -5.73 0.85
N ALA A 152 -11.30 -6.96 0.76
CA ALA A 152 -10.51 -8.17 0.99
C ALA A 152 -9.33 -8.33 0.03
N PHE A 153 -9.40 -7.75 -1.16
CA PHE A 153 -8.28 -7.66 -2.10
C PHE A 153 -7.08 -6.92 -1.49
N TYR A 154 -7.30 -5.86 -0.73
CA TYR A 154 -6.22 -5.15 -0.03
C TYR A 154 -5.65 -5.97 1.14
N TYR A 155 -6.47 -6.77 1.84
CA TYR A 155 -5.95 -7.72 2.84
C TYR A 155 -5.01 -8.74 2.22
N PHE A 156 -5.40 -9.28 1.05
CA PHE A 156 -4.58 -10.22 0.28
C PHE A 156 -3.23 -9.61 -0.11
N ILE A 157 -3.22 -8.40 -0.65
CA ILE A 157 -1.99 -7.69 -1.04
C ILE A 157 -1.09 -7.50 0.17
N GLN A 158 -1.61 -6.96 1.28
CA GLN A 158 -0.82 -6.66 2.46
C GLN A 158 -0.26 -7.92 3.13
N TYR A 159 -1.00 -9.01 3.14
CA TYR A 159 -0.50 -10.29 3.63
C TYR A 159 0.71 -10.78 2.84
N HIS A 160 0.62 -10.79 1.51
CA HIS A 160 1.73 -11.22 0.67
C HIS A 160 2.95 -10.29 0.77
N LEU A 161 2.75 -8.98 0.87
CA LEU A 161 3.83 -8.03 1.10
C LEU A 161 4.51 -8.28 2.45
N HIS A 162 3.73 -8.50 3.51
CA HIS A 162 4.25 -8.85 4.83
C HIS A 162 5.13 -10.11 4.77
N LEU A 163 4.65 -11.18 4.15
CA LEU A 163 5.41 -12.42 4.00
C LEU A 163 6.73 -12.20 3.23
N GLN A 164 6.67 -11.46 2.12
CA GLN A 164 7.85 -11.23 1.29
C GLN A 164 8.88 -10.34 1.98
N LEU A 165 8.46 -9.30 2.70
CA LEU A 165 9.37 -8.47 3.48
C LEU A 165 10.00 -9.26 4.62
N LYS A 166 9.22 -10.09 5.33
CA LYS A 166 9.72 -10.98 6.37
C LYS A 166 10.78 -11.93 5.82
N GLN A 167 10.51 -12.59 4.70
CA GLN A 167 11.46 -13.50 4.04
C GLN A 167 12.76 -12.78 3.60
N ALA A 168 12.63 -11.58 3.05
CA ALA A 168 13.79 -10.76 2.67
C ALA A 168 14.64 -10.38 3.89
N HIS A 169 14.00 -9.98 4.98
CA HIS A 169 14.67 -9.66 6.25
C HIS A 169 15.38 -10.89 6.84
N GLU A 170 14.71 -12.02 6.90
CA GLU A 170 15.31 -13.28 7.40
C GLU A 170 16.50 -13.72 6.55
N TYR A 171 16.39 -13.60 5.22
CA TYR A 171 17.49 -13.90 4.31
C TYR A 171 18.68 -12.97 4.52
N ALA A 172 18.45 -11.67 4.65
CA ALA A 172 19.52 -10.70 4.94
C ALA A 172 20.24 -11.04 6.25
N ASN A 173 19.49 -11.32 7.32
CA ASN A 173 20.04 -11.68 8.62
C ASN A 173 20.89 -12.96 8.56
N LYS A 174 20.44 -14.00 7.83
CA LYS A 174 21.21 -15.23 7.61
C LYS A 174 22.53 -14.98 6.87
N LYS A 175 22.62 -13.88 6.11
CA LYS A 175 23.84 -13.44 5.41
C LYS A 175 24.68 -12.44 6.20
N GLY A 176 24.33 -12.15 7.45
CA GLY A 176 25.02 -11.16 8.29
C GLY A 176 24.77 -9.72 7.85
N ILE A 177 23.72 -9.47 7.07
CA ILE A 177 23.36 -8.14 6.58
C ILE A 177 22.25 -7.57 7.45
N VAL A 178 22.52 -6.40 8.05
CA VAL A 178 21.51 -5.62 8.77
C VAL A 178 20.74 -4.74 7.79
N LEU A 179 19.42 -4.82 7.82
CA LEU A 179 18.53 -3.88 7.13
C LEU A 179 18.18 -2.75 8.10
N LYS A 180 18.55 -1.52 7.74
CA LYS A 180 18.15 -0.30 8.44
C LYS A 180 16.97 0.29 7.67
N GLY A 181 15.78 0.23 8.26
CA GLY A 181 14.60 0.91 7.70
C GLY A 181 14.70 2.42 7.85
N ASP A 182 13.87 3.10 7.12
CA ASP A 182 13.59 4.52 7.24
C ASP A 182 12.10 4.70 7.47
N ILE A 183 11.70 5.82 8.05
CA ILE A 183 10.29 6.16 8.28
C ILE A 183 9.97 7.49 7.62
N ALA A 184 8.76 7.63 7.09
CA ALA A 184 8.25 8.92 6.67
C ALA A 184 8.11 9.83 7.89
N ILE A 185 8.79 10.99 7.86
CA ILE A 185 8.77 11.96 8.97
C ILE A 185 7.40 12.66 9.03
N GLY A 186 6.81 12.94 7.87
CA GLY A 186 5.51 13.54 7.73
C GLY A 186 4.42 12.52 7.42
N VAL A 187 3.19 12.99 7.35
CA VAL A 187 2.02 12.21 7.01
C VAL A 187 1.35 12.82 5.78
N ASN A 188 0.85 11.98 4.89
CA ASN A 188 0.08 12.46 3.75
C ASN A 188 -1.27 13.04 4.26
N LYS A 189 -1.55 14.30 3.92
CA LYS A 189 -2.82 14.97 4.25
C LYS A 189 -4.05 14.16 3.81
N HIS A 190 -3.93 13.44 2.70
CA HIS A 190 -4.97 12.58 2.14
C HIS A 190 -4.63 11.10 2.38
N GLY A 191 -4.20 10.76 3.59
CA GLY A 191 -3.85 9.41 4.03
C GLY A 191 -4.90 8.80 4.94
N VAL A 192 -4.80 7.50 5.16
CA VAL A 192 -5.69 6.79 6.10
C VAL A 192 -5.46 7.23 7.53
N ASP A 193 -4.21 7.51 7.92
CA ASP A 193 -3.88 7.89 9.30
C ASP A 193 -4.52 9.24 9.66
N THR A 194 -4.48 10.21 8.73
CA THR A 194 -5.13 11.51 8.90
C THR A 194 -6.66 11.44 8.82
N TRP A 195 -7.21 10.49 8.07
CA TRP A 195 -8.64 10.23 8.04
C TRP A 195 -9.13 9.60 9.35
N MET A 196 -8.35 8.67 9.92
CA MET A 196 -8.71 7.99 11.17
C MET A 196 -8.70 8.92 12.38
N ASP A 197 -7.69 9.75 12.51
CA ASP A 197 -7.55 10.68 13.62
C ASP A 197 -6.93 12.01 13.17
N PRO A 198 -7.71 12.90 12.53
CA PRO A 198 -7.22 14.18 12.05
C PRO A 198 -6.74 15.11 13.17
N THR A 199 -7.14 14.85 14.42
CA THR A 199 -6.78 15.72 15.57
C THR A 199 -5.32 15.57 16.01
N LEU A 200 -4.66 14.49 15.59
CA LEU A 200 -3.24 14.25 15.88
C LEU A 200 -2.29 15.00 14.94
N TYR A 201 -2.81 15.65 13.90
CA TYR A 201 -2.00 16.22 12.83
C TYR A 201 -2.32 17.69 12.56
N HIS A 202 -1.32 18.47 12.20
CA HIS A 202 -1.47 19.84 11.71
C HIS A 202 -1.74 19.82 10.20
N LEU A 203 -2.99 19.60 9.80
CA LEU A 203 -3.37 19.45 8.39
C LEU A 203 -3.44 20.80 7.63
N ASP A 204 -3.29 21.91 8.33
CA ASP A 204 -3.18 23.27 7.82
C ASP A 204 -1.75 23.73 7.56
N MET A 205 -0.75 22.90 7.92
CA MET A 205 0.68 23.17 7.77
C MET A 205 1.34 22.06 6.94
N GLN A 206 2.56 22.33 6.53
CA GLN A 206 3.42 21.34 5.84
C GLN A 206 4.81 21.36 6.45
N ALA A 207 5.44 20.20 6.51
CA ALA A 207 6.83 20.09 6.91
C ALA A 207 7.75 20.75 5.88
N GLY A 208 8.88 21.28 6.33
CA GLY A 208 9.87 21.94 5.48
C GLY A 208 11.14 22.27 6.24
N ALA A 209 12.04 22.96 5.57
CA ALA A 209 13.26 23.50 6.17
C ALA A 209 13.35 25.03 5.97
N PRO A 210 13.93 25.75 6.93
CA PRO A 210 14.18 27.18 6.78
C PRO A 210 15.18 27.46 5.62
N PRO A 211 15.29 28.72 5.16
CA PRO A 211 16.30 29.10 4.20
C PRO A 211 17.72 28.72 4.65
N ASP A 212 18.49 28.19 3.72
CA ASP A 212 19.91 27.87 3.87
C ASP A 212 20.70 28.28 2.61
N ASP A 213 21.99 27.97 2.56
CA ASP A 213 22.88 28.33 1.43
C ASP A 213 22.50 27.60 0.13
N PHE A 214 21.74 26.52 0.19
CA PHE A 214 21.29 25.71 -0.97
C PHE A 214 19.86 26.03 -1.37
N ALA A 215 19.01 26.42 -0.42
CA ALA A 215 17.60 26.71 -0.61
C ALA A 215 17.24 28.10 -0.03
N ILE A 216 17.57 29.17 -0.76
CA ILE A 216 17.40 30.57 -0.33
C ILE A 216 15.96 30.88 0.15
N LYS A 217 14.95 30.20 -0.38
CA LYS A 217 13.54 30.38 0.00
C LYS A 217 13.06 29.36 1.03
N GLY A 218 13.98 28.53 1.56
CA GLY A 218 13.63 27.36 2.34
C GLY A 218 13.05 26.24 1.48
N GLN A 219 12.58 25.18 2.14
CA GLN A 219 12.01 24.01 1.48
C GLN A 219 10.60 23.75 2.02
N ASN A 220 9.71 23.37 1.13
CA ASN A 220 8.43 22.77 1.46
C ASN A 220 8.45 21.31 0.99
N TRP A 221 8.25 20.35 1.89
CA TRP A 221 8.33 18.93 1.59
C TRP A 221 7.01 18.31 1.16
N GLY A 222 5.91 19.08 1.22
CA GLY A 222 4.61 18.66 0.67
C GLY A 222 3.79 17.71 1.55
N PHE A 223 4.22 17.45 2.78
CA PHE A 223 3.52 16.60 3.75
C PHE A 223 3.56 17.18 5.16
#